data_1f50d0c9da10fa12452f2505c23829d4
#
_entry.id   1f50d0c9da10fa12452f2505c23829d4
#
_cell.length_a   1.000
_cell.length_b   1.000
_cell.length_c   1.000
_cell.angle_alpha   90.00
_cell.angle_beta   90.00
_cell.angle_gamma   90.00
#
_symmetry.space_group_name_H-M   'P 1'
#
loop_
_entity.id
_entity.type
_entity.pdbx_description
1 polymer ?
#
loop_
_entity_poly.entity_id
_entity_poly.type
_entity_poly.pdbx_seq_one_letter_code
_entity_poly.pdbx_strand_id
1 'polypeptide(L)'
;MQSLKSRIYYHLTRRALAKSRRLKLPVPQGRLAREQQSQKLFRMPAALVIEPCTVAGVTGEWLRPGAADGRGIVVYLHGGAYIYGSTITHRAVACAIAAAARCNTLVINYRLAPEHPFPAGLDDAFAVYRALLHAHPGQSIALAGDSAGGGLALALALRVRDEGLVPPVAMALLSPWTDLTLSNPTHVYKAHVDPYFPDSALLKGAAQAYAAGTPLTHPHLS
;
A
#
# COMPACT_ATOMS: atom_id res chain seq x y z
N MET A 1 -4.71 27.53 -8.48
CA MET A 1 -3.44 27.56 -9.27
C MET A 1 -2.44 26.58 -8.67
N GLN A 2 -1.78 25.77 -9.49
CA GLN A 2 -0.71 24.89 -9.00
C GLN A 2 0.54 25.70 -8.64
N SER A 3 1.18 25.39 -7.50
CA SER A 3 2.42 26.06 -7.10
C SER A 3 3.58 25.73 -8.07
N LEU A 4 4.59 26.61 -8.16
CA LEU A 4 5.79 26.35 -8.97
C LEU A 4 6.48 25.04 -8.54
N LYS A 5 6.55 24.76 -7.24
CA LYS A 5 7.10 23.50 -6.69
C LYS A 5 6.33 22.29 -7.20
N SER A 6 5.00 22.32 -7.22
CA SER A 6 4.14 21.25 -7.74
C SER A 6 4.41 20.98 -9.23
N ARG A 7 4.56 22.03 -10.04
CA ARG A 7 4.85 21.92 -11.48
C ARG A 7 6.22 21.30 -11.73
N ILE A 8 7.24 21.71 -11.00
CA ILE A 8 8.60 21.15 -11.09
C ILE A 8 8.56 19.66 -10.71
N TYR A 9 7.93 19.34 -9.58
CA TYR A 9 7.78 17.95 -9.12
C TYR A 9 7.07 17.07 -10.16
N TYR A 10 5.98 17.55 -10.75
CA TYR A 10 5.25 16.88 -11.82
C TYR A 10 6.18 16.50 -12.99
N HIS A 11 6.94 17.47 -13.51
CA HIS A 11 7.82 17.23 -14.65
C HIS A 11 8.98 16.28 -14.33
N LEU A 12 9.57 16.39 -13.13
CA LEU A 12 10.62 15.48 -12.68
C LEU A 12 10.10 14.05 -12.52
N THR A 13 8.95 13.88 -11.89
CA THR A 13 8.29 12.58 -11.70
C THR A 13 7.96 11.94 -13.06
N ARG A 14 7.34 12.68 -13.95
CA ARG A 14 7.01 12.21 -15.31
C ARG A 14 8.23 11.73 -16.07
N ARG A 15 9.35 12.47 -16.02
CA ARG A 15 10.62 12.07 -16.67
C ARG A 15 11.22 10.81 -16.05
N ALA A 16 11.27 10.73 -14.72
CA ALA A 16 11.79 9.58 -14.00
C ALA A 16 11.00 8.30 -14.30
N LEU A 17 9.68 8.39 -14.26
CA LEU A 17 8.79 7.26 -14.56
C LEU A 17 8.84 6.85 -16.04
N ALA A 18 8.94 7.79 -16.97
CA ALA A 18 9.12 7.47 -18.39
C ALA A 18 10.43 6.71 -18.65
N LYS A 19 11.52 7.08 -17.96
CA LYS A 19 12.80 6.35 -18.02
C LYS A 19 12.64 4.94 -17.43
N SER A 20 12.00 4.79 -16.28
CA SER A 20 11.77 3.48 -15.63
C SER A 20 10.94 2.53 -16.52
N ARG A 21 9.89 3.04 -17.18
CA ARG A 21 9.04 2.24 -18.07
C ARG A 21 9.78 1.70 -19.29
N ARG A 22 10.77 2.44 -19.81
CA ARG A 22 11.58 1.99 -20.96
C ARG A 22 12.46 0.77 -20.63
N LEU A 23 12.80 0.56 -19.35
CA LEU A 23 13.66 -0.54 -18.94
C LEU A 23 12.98 -1.91 -19.03
N LYS A 24 11.64 -1.99 -19.05
CA LYS A 24 10.84 -3.22 -19.17
C LYS A 24 11.41 -4.40 -18.36
N LEU A 25 11.84 -4.14 -17.11
CA LEU A 25 12.39 -5.18 -16.25
C LEU A 25 11.30 -6.21 -15.91
N PRO A 26 11.63 -7.51 -15.87
CA PRO A 26 10.78 -8.51 -15.25
C PRO A 26 10.37 -8.10 -13.82
N VAL A 27 9.18 -8.53 -13.39
CA VAL A 27 8.60 -8.07 -12.11
C VAL A 27 9.55 -8.23 -10.92
N PRO A 28 10.22 -9.38 -10.69
CA PRO A 28 11.13 -9.53 -9.55
C PRO A 28 12.30 -8.54 -9.57
N GLN A 29 12.92 -8.33 -10.74
CA GLN A 29 14.01 -7.36 -10.90
C GLN A 29 13.52 -5.92 -10.73
N GLY A 30 12.30 -5.64 -11.19
CA GLY A 30 11.64 -4.35 -10.99
C GLY A 30 11.35 -4.05 -9.51
N ARG A 31 11.00 -5.06 -8.71
CA ARG A 31 10.84 -4.94 -7.24
C ARG A 31 12.18 -4.58 -6.59
N LEU A 32 13.22 -5.39 -6.87
CA LEU A 32 14.56 -5.17 -6.32
C LEU A 32 15.11 -3.78 -6.66
N ALA A 33 14.98 -3.34 -7.90
CA ALA A 33 15.45 -2.03 -8.34
C ALA A 33 14.75 -0.88 -7.57
N ARG A 34 13.44 -1.00 -7.31
CA ARG A 34 12.69 -0.02 -6.52
C ARG A 34 13.12 0.01 -5.06
N GLU A 35 13.33 -1.15 -4.45
CA GLU A 35 13.82 -1.24 -3.07
C GLU A 35 15.20 -0.60 -2.92
N GLN A 36 16.14 -0.94 -3.80
CA GLN A 36 17.48 -0.34 -3.80
C GLN A 36 17.43 1.18 -3.96
N GLN A 37 16.56 1.69 -4.85
CA GLN A 37 16.38 3.12 -5.02
C GLN A 37 15.78 3.76 -3.77
N SER A 38 14.76 3.15 -3.16
CA SER A 38 14.12 3.65 -1.95
C SER A 38 15.06 3.66 -0.77
N GLN A 39 15.89 2.63 -0.59
CA GLN A 39 16.91 2.58 0.45
C GLN A 39 17.93 3.73 0.31
N LYS A 40 18.38 4.04 -0.89
CA LYS A 40 19.31 5.15 -1.14
C LYS A 40 18.72 6.52 -0.81
N LEU A 41 17.42 6.69 -0.99
CA LEU A 41 16.72 7.95 -0.78
C LEU A 41 16.18 8.11 0.63
N PHE A 42 15.97 7.00 1.34
CA PHE A 42 15.40 7.02 2.68
C PHE A 42 16.34 7.69 3.68
N ARG A 43 15.78 8.55 4.50
CA ARG A 43 16.45 9.15 5.66
C ARG A 43 15.67 8.78 6.90
N MET A 44 16.34 8.12 7.85
CA MET A 44 15.73 7.72 9.10
C MET A 44 15.29 8.95 9.91
N PRO A 45 14.03 9.07 10.32
CA PRO A 45 13.61 10.10 11.26
C PRO A 45 14.26 9.88 12.64
N ALA A 46 14.78 10.95 13.26
CA ALA A 46 15.56 10.86 14.49
C ALA A 46 14.80 10.26 15.69
N ALA A 47 13.49 10.38 15.73
CA ALA A 47 12.65 9.95 16.85
C ALA A 47 11.81 8.71 16.53
N LEU A 48 12.28 7.83 15.64
CA LEU A 48 11.53 6.64 15.22
C LEU A 48 12.45 5.43 15.18
N VAL A 49 12.00 4.31 15.74
CA VAL A 49 12.68 3.01 15.66
C VAL A 49 11.97 2.12 14.66
N ILE A 50 12.74 1.41 13.83
CA ILE A 50 12.23 0.41 12.88
C ILE A 50 12.70 -0.97 13.35
N GLU A 51 11.74 -1.85 13.61
CA GLU A 51 11.99 -3.21 14.10
C GLU A 51 11.42 -4.22 13.10
N PRO A 52 12.26 -5.04 12.45
CA PRO A 52 11.76 -6.15 11.64
C PRO A 52 10.93 -7.11 12.49
N CYS A 53 9.86 -7.64 11.91
CA CYS A 53 8.99 -8.59 12.60
C CYS A 53 8.36 -9.61 11.66
N THR A 54 7.74 -10.62 12.25
CA THR A 54 6.84 -11.54 11.55
C THR A 54 5.57 -11.69 12.39
N VAL A 55 4.42 -11.45 11.79
CA VAL A 55 3.11 -11.57 12.44
C VAL A 55 2.25 -12.52 11.61
N ALA A 56 1.75 -13.59 12.21
CA ALA A 56 0.97 -14.63 11.54
C ALA A 56 1.64 -15.19 10.27
N GLY A 57 2.98 -15.33 10.28
CA GLY A 57 3.75 -15.80 9.13
C GLY A 57 4.05 -14.72 8.06
N VAL A 58 3.53 -13.52 8.19
CA VAL A 58 3.77 -12.40 7.28
C VAL A 58 4.89 -11.53 7.82
N THR A 59 5.94 -11.33 7.02
CA THR A 59 7.06 -10.44 7.39
C THR A 59 6.62 -8.98 7.35
N GLY A 60 7.25 -8.15 8.19
CA GLY A 60 6.91 -6.74 8.25
C GLY A 60 7.91 -5.93 9.07
N GLU A 61 7.54 -4.70 9.35
CA GLU A 61 8.31 -3.78 10.17
C GLU A 61 7.38 -3.03 11.13
N TRP A 62 7.74 -3.04 12.41
CA TRP A 62 7.18 -2.11 13.37
C TRP A 62 7.90 -0.77 13.27
N LEU A 63 7.13 0.29 13.13
CA LEU A 63 7.59 1.67 13.19
C LEU A 63 7.12 2.25 14.52
N ARG A 64 8.06 2.49 15.43
CA ARG A 64 7.78 2.97 16.80
C ARG A 64 8.24 4.40 16.98
N PRO A 65 7.34 5.39 16.95
CA PRO A 65 7.70 6.76 17.27
C PRO A 65 8.01 6.90 18.77
N GLY A 66 9.06 7.66 19.12
CA GLY A 66 9.42 7.88 20.52
C GLY A 66 8.35 8.58 21.35
N ALA A 67 7.41 9.26 20.70
CA ALA A 67 6.25 9.91 21.31
C ALA A 67 4.96 9.08 21.17
N ALA A 68 5.07 7.75 20.97
CA ALA A 68 3.88 6.87 20.93
C ALA A 68 3.17 6.90 22.28
N ASP A 69 1.88 7.17 22.25
CA ASP A 69 1.05 7.28 23.48
C ASP A 69 0.32 5.96 23.83
N GLY A 70 0.63 4.89 23.10
CA GLY A 70 0.08 3.54 23.37
C GLY A 70 -1.40 3.36 23.05
N ARG A 71 -2.08 4.38 22.50
CA ARG A 71 -3.53 4.38 22.31
C ARG A 71 -4.03 3.46 21.22
N GLY A 72 -3.16 3.01 20.31
CA GLY A 72 -3.58 2.14 19.22
C GLY A 72 -2.44 1.70 18.32
N ILE A 73 -2.83 0.91 17.33
CA ILE A 73 -1.95 0.37 16.29
C ILE A 73 -2.48 0.84 14.94
N VAL A 74 -1.58 1.27 14.08
CA VAL A 74 -1.89 1.47 12.66
C VAL A 74 -1.33 0.30 11.87
N VAL A 75 -2.14 -0.40 11.09
CA VAL A 75 -1.67 -1.35 10.08
C VAL A 75 -1.59 -0.63 8.75
N TYR A 76 -0.39 -0.51 8.21
CA TYR A 76 -0.16 0.13 6.93
C TYR A 76 0.04 -0.91 5.82
N LEU A 77 -0.80 -0.81 4.79
CA LEU A 77 -0.78 -1.65 3.60
C LEU A 77 -0.22 -0.82 2.43
N HIS A 78 0.93 -1.25 1.90
CA HIS A 78 1.64 -0.48 0.89
C HIS A 78 0.96 -0.54 -0.49
N GLY A 79 1.13 0.50 -1.29
CA GLY A 79 0.74 0.52 -2.69
C GLY A 79 1.67 -0.27 -3.60
N GLY A 80 1.42 -0.20 -4.90
CA GLY A 80 2.24 -0.85 -5.93
C GLY A 80 1.46 -1.75 -6.87
N ALA A 81 0.17 -1.45 -7.06
CA ALA A 81 -0.73 -2.13 -7.99
C ALA A 81 -0.84 -3.65 -7.73
N TYR A 82 -0.69 -4.09 -6.49
CA TYR A 82 -0.66 -5.50 -6.04
C TYR A 82 0.49 -6.34 -6.63
N ILE A 83 1.40 -5.72 -7.40
CA ILE A 83 2.52 -6.37 -8.08
C ILE A 83 3.86 -5.92 -7.50
N TYR A 84 3.93 -4.68 -7.05
CA TYR A 84 5.13 -4.03 -6.51
C TYR A 84 4.89 -3.58 -5.08
N GLY A 85 5.93 -3.03 -4.49
CA GLY A 85 5.88 -2.50 -3.14
C GLY A 85 6.46 -3.45 -2.10
N SER A 86 6.86 -2.88 -0.98
CA SER A 86 7.34 -3.56 0.22
C SER A 86 7.43 -2.58 1.38
N THR A 87 7.73 -3.06 2.57
CA THR A 87 8.06 -2.22 3.73
C THR A 87 9.16 -1.22 3.38
N ILE A 88 10.17 -1.63 2.61
CA ILE A 88 11.32 -0.81 2.21
C ILE A 88 10.91 0.35 1.32
N THR A 89 10.08 0.08 0.30
CA THR A 89 9.67 1.11 -0.67
C THR A 89 8.74 2.15 -0.07
N HIS A 90 8.00 1.81 0.99
CA HIS A 90 7.01 2.69 1.62
C HIS A 90 7.41 3.19 3.02
N ARG A 91 8.65 2.92 3.47
CA ARG A 91 9.14 3.40 4.78
C ARG A 91 8.93 4.88 5.00
N ALA A 92 9.23 5.71 4.00
CA ALA A 92 9.15 7.17 4.16
C ALA A 92 7.72 7.63 4.49
N VAL A 93 6.73 7.15 3.76
CA VAL A 93 5.33 7.51 4.00
C VAL A 93 4.81 6.87 5.28
N ALA A 94 5.13 5.61 5.54
CA ALA A 94 4.72 4.92 6.76
C ALA A 94 5.31 5.55 8.02
N CYS A 95 6.60 5.96 8.00
CA CYS A 95 7.23 6.71 9.09
C CYS A 95 6.55 8.06 9.33
N ALA A 96 6.17 8.78 8.26
CA ALA A 96 5.44 10.03 8.40
C ALA A 96 4.05 9.82 9.03
N ILE A 97 3.36 8.75 8.67
CA ILE A 97 2.07 8.38 9.28
C ILE A 97 2.26 8.00 10.75
N ALA A 98 3.25 7.14 11.08
CA ALA A 98 3.54 6.73 12.44
C ALA A 98 3.83 7.94 13.34
N ALA A 99 4.66 8.88 12.86
CA ALA A 99 4.99 10.10 13.59
C ALA A 99 3.78 11.03 13.77
N ALA A 100 2.97 11.22 12.72
CA ALA A 100 1.80 12.09 12.77
C ALA A 100 0.69 11.51 13.67
N ALA A 101 0.45 10.21 13.57
CA ALA A 101 -0.53 9.51 14.39
C ALA A 101 -0.06 9.29 15.84
N ARG A 102 1.24 9.36 16.10
CA ARG A 102 1.87 9.02 17.40
C ARG A 102 1.51 7.60 17.87
N CYS A 103 1.28 6.69 16.91
CA CYS A 103 0.91 5.32 17.15
C CYS A 103 1.98 4.35 16.61
N ASN A 104 2.15 3.22 17.26
CA ASN A 104 2.90 2.12 16.68
C ASN A 104 2.27 1.73 15.34
N THR A 105 3.08 1.70 14.29
CA THR A 105 2.60 1.37 12.93
C THR A 105 3.26 0.09 12.46
N LEU A 106 2.46 -0.90 12.09
CA LEU A 106 2.92 -2.14 11.48
C LEU A 106 2.77 -2.04 9.96
N VAL A 107 3.88 -2.11 9.26
CA VAL A 107 3.91 -2.25 7.79
C VAL A 107 4.18 -3.70 7.46
N ILE A 108 3.40 -4.30 6.57
CA ILE A 108 3.55 -5.73 6.22
C ILE A 108 3.93 -5.93 4.75
N ASN A 109 4.69 -6.98 4.49
CA ASN A 109 4.99 -7.48 3.15
C ASN A 109 3.96 -8.56 2.79
N TYR A 110 2.76 -8.13 2.42
CA TYR A 110 1.74 -9.07 1.96
C TYR A 110 2.13 -9.67 0.59
N ARG A 111 1.70 -10.89 0.31
CA ARG A 111 2.01 -11.60 -0.94
C ARG A 111 1.47 -10.85 -2.16
N LEU A 112 2.28 -10.81 -3.22
CA LEU A 112 2.03 -10.04 -4.43
C LEU A 112 1.79 -10.92 -5.65
N ALA A 113 0.96 -10.42 -6.57
CA ALA A 113 0.81 -10.96 -7.90
C ALA A 113 2.05 -10.66 -8.77
N PRO A 114 2.31 -11.43 -9.82
CA PRO A 114 1.52 -12.57 -10.29
C PRO A 114 1.77 -13.87 -9.53
N GLU A 115 2.82 -13.96 -8.70
CA GLU A 115 3.20 -15.21 -8.02
C GLU A 115 2.13 -15.65 -7.02
N HIS A 116 1.47 -14.70 -6.38
CA HIS A 116 0.41 -14.91 -5.40
C HIS A 116 -0.77 -13.97 -5.69
N PRO A 117 -1.66 -14.34 -6.60
CA PRO A 117 -2.80 -13.53 -6.96
C PRO A 117 -3.84 -13.45 -5.83
N PHE A 118 -4.91 -12.72 -6.06
CA PHE A 118 -6.07 -12.67 -5.17
C PHE A 118 -6.59 -14.08 -4.86
N PRO A 119 -6.91 -14.39 -3.58
CA PRO A 119 -6.97 -13.47 -2.44
C PRO A 119 -5.71 -13.42 -1.55
N ALA A 120 -4.55 -13.92 -2.00
CA ALA A 120 -3.39 -14.16 -1.15
C ALA A 120 -2.96 -12.94 -0.30
N GLY A 121 -2.87 -11.75 -0.90
CA GLY A 121 -2.53 -10.53 -0.16
C GLY A 121 -3.60 -10.13 0.86
N LEU A 122 -4.87 -10.36 0.55
CA LEU A 122 -5.97 -10.13 1.48
C LEU A 122 -5.96 -11.14 2.64
N ASP A 123 -5.62 -12.41 2.36
CA ASP A 123 -5.49 -13.44 3.39
C ASP A 123 -4.37 -13.10 4.37
N ASP A 124 -3.24 -12.61 3.87
CA ASP A 124 -2.12 -12.17 4.70
C ASP A 124 -2.52 -10.99 5.59
N ALA A 125 -3.13 -9.95 5.02
CA ALA A 125 -3.60 -8.79 5.76
C ALA A 125 -4.64 -9.17 6.83
N PHE A 126 -5.55 -10.08 6.50
CA PHE A 126 -6.57 -10.59 7.43
C PHE A 126 -5.96 -11.42 8.55
N ALA A 127 -5.00 -12.31 8.25
CA ALA A 127 -4.30 -13.09 9.26
C ALA A 127 -3.54 -12.20 10.25
N VAL A 128 -2.86 -11.17 9.76
CA VAL A 128 -2.18 -10.17 10.59
C VAL A 128 -3.17 -9.42 11.46
N TYR A 129 -4.27 -8.94 10.89
CA TYR A 129 -5.30 -8.20 11.64
C TYR A 129 -5.87 -9.03 12.78
N ARG A 130 -6.23 -10.28 12.54
CA ARG A 130 -6.70 -11.23 13.58
C ARG A 130 -5.67 -11.46 14.67
N ALA A 131 -4.41 -11.65 14.28
CA ALA A 131 -3.32 -11.85 15.23
C ALA A 131 -3.13 -10.62 16.14
N LEU A 132 -3.26 -9.41 15.59
CA LEU A 132 -3.18 -8.18 16.38
C LEU A 132 -4.35 -8.03 17.34
N LEU A 133 -5.58 -8.35 16.94
CA LEU A 133 -6.74 -8.35 17.84
C LEU A 133 -6.53 -9.30 19.03
N HIS A 134 -5.95 -10.46 18.78
CA HIS A 134 -5.67 -11.46 19.82
C HIS A 134 -4.50 -11.04 20.74
N ALA A 135 -3.40 -10.52 20.14
CA ALA A 135 -2.20 -10.14 20.90
C ALA A 135 -2.36 -8.83 21.69
N HIS A 136 -3.28 -7.96 21.27
CA HIS A 136 -3.50 -6.64 21.84
C HIS A 136 -4.98 -6.40 22.18
N PRO A 137 -5.56 -7.20 23.12
CA PRO A 137 -6.97 -7.08 23.46
C PRO A 137 -7.28 -5.67 24.01
N GLY A 138 -8.34 -5.06 23.48
CA GLY A 138 -8.77 -3.71 23.85
C GLY A 138 -7.99 -2.56 23.20
N GLN A 139 -6.93 -2.82 22.45
CA GLN A 139 -6.28 -1.76 21.67
C GLN A 139 -7.06 -1.45 20.39
N SER A 140 -7.16 -0.16 20.09
CA SER A 140 -7.74 0.31 18.84
C SER A 140 -6.81 0.01 17.66
N ILE A 141 -7.32 -0.59 16.59
CA ILE A 141 -6.58 -0.81 15.35
C ILE A 141 -7.17 0.07 14.25
N ALA A 142 -6.32 0.89 13.64
CA ALA A 142 -6.64 1.64 12.43
C ALA A 142 -5.94 1.04 11.21
N LEU A 143 -6.52 1.22 10.04
CA LEU A 143 -5.91 0.83 8.77
C LEU A 143 -5.41 2.07 8.03
N ALA A 144 -4.28 1.95 7.36
CA ALA A 144 -3.81 2.96 6.44
C ALA A 144 -3.25 2.29 5.17
N GLY A 145 -3.29 2.99 4.05
CA GLY A 145 -2.72 2.47 2.82
C GLY A 145 -2.84 3.45 1.66
N ASP A 146 -1.98 3.27 0.69
CA ASP A 146 -1.97 4.08 -0.52
C ASP A 146 -2.28 3.24 -1.77
N SER A 147 -2.94 3.82 -2.75
CA SER A 147 -3.19 3.18 -4.05
C SER A 147 -3.82 1.77 -3.89
N ALA A 148 -3.18 0.71 -4.40
CA ALA A 148 -3.60 -0.69 -4.20
C ALA A 148 -3.67 -1.10 -2.72
N GLY A 149 -2.76 -0.59 -1.88
CA GLY A 149 -2.81 -0.82 -0.43
C GLY A 149 -4.02 -0.18 0.23
N GLY A 150 -4.48 0.96 -0.28
CA GLY A 150 -5.74 1.58 0.13
C GLY A 150 -6.95 0.75 -0.28
N GLY A 151 -6.96 0.17 -1.49
CA GLY A 151 -7.97 -0.80 -1.93
C GLY A 151 -7.97 -2.06 -1.05
N LEU A 152 -6.77 -2.59 -0.73
CA LEU A 152 -6.61 -3.74 0.16
C LEU A 152 -7.12 -3.45 1.58
N ALA A 153 -6.91 -2.22 2.09
CA ALA A 153 -7.43 -1.82 3.40
C ALA A 153 -8.97 -1.84 3.44
N LEU A 154 -9.62 -1.39 2.38
CA LEU A 154 -11.09 -1.49 2.26
C LEU A 154 -11.56 -2.94 2.17
N ALA A 155 -10.91 -3.76 1.32
CA ALA A 155 -11.23 -5.18 1.21
C ALA A 155 -11.05 -5.90 2.56
N LEU A 156 -9.99 -5.58 3.30
CA LEU A 156 -9.76 -6.09 4.64
C LEU A 156 -10.88 -5.67 5.60
N ALA A 157 -11.29 -4.40 5.60
CA ALA A 157 -12.37 -3.92 6.46
C ALA A 157 -13.71 -4.60 6.15
N LEU A 158 -14.02 -4.83 4.88
CA LEU A 158 -15.19 -5.60 4.46
C LEU A 158 -15.13 -7.03 5.00
N ARG A 159 -14.00 -7.71 4.83
CA ARG A 159 -13.82 -9.08 5.31
C ARG A 159 -13.91 -9.17 6.85
N VAL A 160 -13.31 -8.23 7.57
CA VAL A 160 -13.41 -8.14 9.03
C VAL A 160 -14.86 -8.01 9.48
N ARG A 161 -15.66 -7.18 8.80
CA ARG A 161 -17.10 -7.03 9.05
C ARG A 161 -17.85 -8.35 8.78
N ASP A 162 -17.58 -8.97 7.65
CA ASP A 162 -18.30 -10.17 7.21
C ASP A 162 -18.00 -11.40 8.10
N GLU A 163 -16.80 -11.42 8.69
CA GLU A 163 -16.35 -12.43 9.68
C GLU A 163 -16.78 -12.07 11.13
N GLY A 164 -17.51 -10.97 11.33
CA GLY A 164 -18.00 -10.55 12.64
C GLY A 164 -16.92 -10.16 13.66
N LEU A 165 -15.74 -9.77 13.19
CA LEU A 165 -14.64 -9.34 14.06
C LEU A 165 -14.77 -7.85 14.43
N VAL A 166 -14.04 -7.43 15.46
CA VAL A 166 -13.94 -6.01 15.85
C VAL A 166 -13.40 -5.21 14.66
N PRO A 167 -14.18 -4.23 14.14
CA PRO A 167 -13.77 -3.47 12.97
C PRO A 167 -12.64 -2.48 13.28
N PRO A 168 -11.87 -2.03 12.27
CA PRO A 168 -10.93 -0.95 12.45
C PRO A 168 -11.64 0.33 12.88
N VAL A 169 -11.05 1.05 13.84
CA VAL A 169 -11.65 2.28 14.41
C VAL A 169 -11.55 3.47 13.44
N ALA A 170 -10.62 3.42 12.49
CA ALA A 170 -10.41 4.45 11.47
C ALA A 170 -9.67 3.88 10.27
N MET A 171 -9.80 4.58 9.13
CA MET A 171 -9.02 4.29 7.92
C MET A 171 -8.46 5.58 7.34
N ALA A 172 -7.17 5.57 6.97
CA ALA A 172 -6.48 6.66 6.26
C ALA A 172 -6.05 6.17 4.88
N LEU A 173 -6.80 6.52 3.85
CA LEU A 173 -6.63 6.01 2.50
C LEU A 173 -6.08 7.11 1.57
N LEU A 174 -4.88 6.90 1.04
CA LEU A 174 -4.20 7.84 0.17
C LEU A 174 -4.39 7.42 -1.30
N SER A 175 -5.27 8.13 -2.01
CA SER A 175 -5.61 7.82 -3.41
C SER A 175 -5.86 6.32 -3.63
N PRO A 176 -6.81 5.69 -2.91
CA PRO A 176 -7.01 4.26 -2.93
C PRO A 176 -7.48 3.79 -4.32
N TRP A 177 -6.95 2.66 -4.78
CA TRP A 177 -7.45 2.01 -5.99
C TRP A 177 -8.60 1.07 -5.64
N THR A 178 -9.83 1.58 -5.77
CA THR A 178 -11.06 0.93 -5.31
C THR A 178 -11.90 0.33 -6.43
N ASP A 179 -11.51 0.53 -7.68
CA ASP A 179 -12.19 -0.01 -8.86
C ASP A 179 -11.15 -0.59 -9.84
N LEU A 180 -10.98 -1.91 -9.80
CA LEU A 180 -10.08 -2.62 -10.70
C LEU A 180 -10.68 -2.80 -12.10
N THR A 181 -11.99 -2.54 -12.28
CA THR A 181 -12.63 -2.55 -13.60
C THR A 181 -12.17 -1.35 -14.45
N LEU A 182 -11.67 -0.29 -13.80
CA LEU A 182 -11.30 0.97 -14.44
C LEU A 182 -12.47 1.57 -15.24
N SER A 183 -13.68 1.41 -14.72
CA SER A 183 -14.93 1.84 -15.37
C SER A 183 -15.08 3.36 -15.44
N ASN A 184 -14.39 4.09 -14.53
CA ASN A 184 -14.48 5.55 -14.49
C ASN A 184 -13.78 6.18 -15.72
N PRO A 185 -14.47 7.00 -16.51
CA PRO A 185 -13.92 7.61 -17.71
C PRO A 185 -12.74 8.55 -17.46
N THR A 186 -12.50 8.97 -16.21
CA THR A 186 -11.31 9.79 -15.85
C THR A 186 -9.99 9.12 -16.21
N HIS A 187 -9.94 7.79 -16.20
CA HIS A 187 -8.76 7.03 -16.63
C HIS A 187 -8.39 7.26 -18.11
N VAL A 188 -9.35 7.73 -18.90
CA VAL A 188 -9.13 8.05 -20.32
C VAL A 188 -8.88 9.54 -20.49
N TYR A 189 -9.83 10.38 -20.11
CA TYR A 189 -9.73 11.82 -20.44
C TYR A 189 -8.73 12.60 -19.58
N LYS A 190 -8.32 12.08 -18.40
CA LYS A 190 -7.26 12.68 -17.57
C LYS A 190 -5.89 12.02 -17.69
N ALA A 191 -5.75 10.96 -18.48
CA ALA A 191 -4.49 10.25 -18.66
C ALA A 191 -3.34 11.18 -19.10
N HIS A 192 -3.61 12.17 -19.93
CA HIS A 192 -2.61 13.12 -20.43
C HIS A 192 -1.98 14.00 -19.35
N VAL A 193 -2.66 14.20 -18.21
CA VAL A 193 -2.17 15.00 -17.07
C VAL A 193 -1.65 14.14 -15.93
N ASP A 194 -1.86 12.81 -15.97
CA ASP A 194 -1.37 11.89 -14.95
C ASP A 194 0.10 11.54 -15.19
N PRO A 195 1.02 11.88 -14.25
CA PRO A 195 2.42 11.53 -14.41
C PRO A 195 2.69 10.04 -14.18
N TYR A 196 1.84 9.35 -13.42
CA TYR A 196 1.98 7.95 -13.05
C TYR A 196 1.35 7.00 -14.08
N PHE A 197 0.18 7.34 -14.60
CA PHE A 197 -0.60 6.48 -15.48
C PHE A 197 -1.05 7.25 -16.73
N PRO A 198 -0.13 7.57 -17.66
CA PRO A 198 -0.46 8.29 -18.90
C PRO A 198 -1.34 7.48 -19.85
N ASP A 199 -1.51 6.19 -19.56
CA ASP A 199 -2.49 5.27 -20.16
C ASP A 199 -2.92 4.24 -19.13
N SER A 200 -4.02 3.54 -19.39
CA SER A 200 -4.57 2.53 -18.49
C SER A 200 -3.96 1.13 -18.66
N ALA A 201 -3.04 0.92 -19.60
CA ALA A 201 -2.56 -0.42 -19.95
C ALA A 201 -1.87 -1.11 -18.77
N LEU A 202 -1.02 -0.37 -18.04
CA LEU A 202 -0.33 -0.90 -16.86
C LEU A 202 -1.31 -1.29 -15.76
N LEU A 203 -2.31 -0.45 -15.49
CA LEU A 203 -3.34 -0.75 -14.47
C LEU A 203 -4.21 -1.93 -14.89
N LYS A 204 -4.61 -2.02 -16.16
CA LYS A 204 -5.37 -3.17 -16.68
C LYS A 204 -4.58 -4.47 -16.54
N GLY A 205 -3.31 -4.47 -16.93
CA GLY A 205 -2.45 -5.65 -16.77
C GLY A 205 -2.26 -6.05 -15.31
N ALA A 206 -2.10 -5.08 -14.42
CA ALA A 206 -1.99 -5.33 -12.99
C ALA A 206 -3.29 -5.89 -12.39
N ALA A 207 -4.45 -5.32 -12.75
CA ALA A 207 -5.75 -5.81 -12.31
C ALA A 207 -5.99 -7.27 -12.74
N GLN A 208 -5.67 -7.59 -14.00
CA GLN A 208 -5.79 -8.95 -14.52
C GLN A 208 -4.85 -9.93 -13.81
N ALA A 209 -3.59 -9.55 -13.61
CA ALA A 209 -2.62 -10.38 -12.92
C ALA A 209 -2.99 -10.61 -11.45
N TYR A 210 -3.53 -9.59 -10.77
CA TYR A 210 -3.97 -9.72 -9.39
C TYR A 210 -5.25 -10.55 -9.28
N ALA A 211 -6.26 -10.30 -10.12
CA ALA A 211 -7.55 -11.00 -10.08
C ALA A 211 -7.44 -12.47 -10.49
N ALA A 212 -6.53 -12.83 -11.40
CA ALA A 212 -6.27 -14.20 -11.86
C ALA A 212 -7.54 -14.99 -12.22
N GLY A 213 -8.45 -14.36 -12.95
CA GLY A 213 -9.73 -14.94 -13.37
C GLY A 213 -10.91 -14.65 -12.44
N THR A 214 -10.70 -14.14 -11.24
CA THR A 214 -11.80 -13.64 -10.42
C THR A 214 -12.43 -12.42 -11.10
N PRO A 215 -13.77 -12.33 -11.19
CA PRO A 215 -14.43 -11.17 -11.78
C PRO A 215 -13.95 -9.86 -11.13
N LEU A 216 -13.52 -8.89 -11.93
CA LEU A 216 -13.04 -7.60 -11.41
C LEU A 216 -14.11 -6.83 -10.61
N THR A 217 -15.39 -7.19 -10.76
CA THR A 217 -16.52 -6.66 -9.99
C THR A 217 -16.70 -7.32 -8.63
N HIS A 218 -15.85 -8.28 -8.26
CA HIS A 218 -15.90 -8.90 -6.94
C HIS A 218 -15.76 -7.84 -5.82
N PRO A 219 -16.57 -7.87 -4.74
CA PRO A 219 -16.61 -6.81 -3.71
C PRO A 219 -15.26 -6.51 -3.04
N HIS A 220 -14.36 -7.48 -2.98
CA HIS A 220 -13.01 -7.27 -2.43
C HIS A 220 -12.00 -6.80 -3.50
N LEU A 221 -12.41 -6.62 -4.76
CA LEU A 221 -11.58 -6.08 -5.84
C LEU A 221 -12.07 -4.71 -6.32
N SER A 222 -13.40 -4.49 -6.26
CA SER A 222 -14.01 -3.23 -6.70
C SER A 222 -15.26 -2.89 -5.90
#